data_e912ded0963ea7c239ae79f4711efbf4
#
_entry.id   e912ded0963ea7c239ae79f4711efbf4
#
_cell.length_a   1.000
_cell.length_b   1.000
_cell.length_c   1.000
_cell.angle_alpha   90.00
_cell.angle_beta   90.00
_cell.angle_gamma   90.00
#
_symmetry.space_group_name_H-M   'P 1'
#
loop_
_entity.id
_entity.type
_entity.pdbx_description
1 polymer ?
#
loop_
_entity_poly.entity_id
_entity_poly.type
_entity_poly.pdbx_seq_one_letter_code
_entity_poly.pdbx_strand_id
1 'polypeptide(L)'
;MNTASLETTLKELRLSGLCQTLGVRLQEAAANRLGHAEFLELILQDEINVRQQRQMERRTKAADFHTLKPLEDFDWSFNPSVHKKEIFDLASGKFIREAKDVLFLGPPGVGKTHLAQAIGYEAIKMNFHVLYRSIFDLVRDFLKDEAFNQQERTVRKYLKPDLVIIDDMGLKQLPKHSGEYLLEVIMRRYENRSTIMTSNRPLEEWGKLLSDVPTAGAIIDRLLHHAQVIAITGKSYRIKEAPVINQENKKSRKSNEPATAGAAS
;
A
#
# COMPACT_ATOMS: atom_id res chain seq x y z
N MET A 1 -39.74 -27.51 3.54
CA MET A 1 -40.08 -26.27 4.27
C MET A 1 -40.00 -25.12 3.29
N ASN A 2 -40.99 -24.24 3.29
CA ASN A 2 -40.96 -23.05 2.41
C ASN A 2 -40.04 -21.97 3.04
N THR A 3 -38.82 -21.88 2.56
CA THR A 3 -37.80 -20.91 3.06
C THR A 3 -38.02 -19.51 2.53
N ALA A 4 -38.93 -19.30 1.57
CA ALA A 4 -39.12 -18.02 0.89
C ALA A 4 -39.49 -16.85 1.84
N SER A 5 -40.36 -17.12 2.84
CA SER A 5 -40.73 -16.12 3.86
C SER A 5 -39.52 -15.74 4.73
N LEU A 6 -38.69 -16.74 5.12
CA LEU A 6 -37.50 -16.52 5.93
C LEU A 6 -36.42 -15.74 5.15
N GLU A 7 -36.22 -16.06 3.87
CA GLU A 7 -35.30 -15.33 3.00
C GLU A 7 -35.72 -13.85 2.84
N THR A 8 -37.02 -13.57 2.74
CA THR A 8 -37.54 -12.21 2.68
C THR A 8 -37.20 -11.43 3.96
N THR A 9 -37.48 -12.05 5.11
CA THR A 9 -37.14 -11.44 6.43
C THR A 9 -35.65 -11.20 6.59
N LEU A 10 -34.79 -12.15 6.17
CA LEU A 10 -33.33 -11.99 6.22
C LEU A 10 -32.84 -10.84 5.34
N LYS A 11 -33.47 -10.62 4.17
CA LYS A 11 -33.16 -9.49 3.29
C LYS A 11 -33.58 -8.15 3.92
N GLU A 12 -34.75 -8.07 4.54
CA GLU A 12 -35.23 -6.89 5.28
C GLU A 12 -34.27 -6.54 6.42
N LEU A 13 -33.81 -7.54 7.17
CA LEU A 13 -32.84 -7.38 8.24
C LEU A 13 -31.40 -7.16 7.75
N ARG A 14 -31.16 -7.16 6.44
CA ARG A 14 -29.83 -7.04 5.81
C ARG A 14 -28.84 -8.12 6.25
N LEU A 15 -29.34 -9.34 6.49
CA LEU A 15 -28.54 -10.51 6.86
C LEU A 15 -28.23 -11.34 5.60
N SER A 16 -27.45 -10.74 4.71
CA SER A 16 -27.22 -11.30 3.38
C SER A 16 -26.27 -12.51 3.38
N GLY A 17 -25.38 -12.64 4.36
CA GLY A 17 -24.53 -13.82 4.54
C GLY A 17 -25.38 -15.03 4.91
N LEU A 18 -26.28 -14.89 5.91
CA LEU A 18 -27.25 -15.92 6.26
C LEU A 18 -28.10 -16.32 5.05
N CYS A 19 -28.60 -15.32 4.31
CA CYS A 19 -29.45 -15.59 3.16
C CYS A 19 -28.77 -16.44 2.08
N GLN A 20 -27.45 -16.26 1.89
CA GLN A 20 -26.66 -16.99 0.91
C GLN A 20 -26.44 -18.46 1.30
N THR A 21 -26.26 -18.74 2.57
CA THR A 21 -25.88 -20.06 3.07
C THR A 21 -27.05 -20.85 3.67
N LEU A 22 -28.20 -20.23 3.90
CA LEU A 22 -29.34 -20.79 4.61
C LEU A 22 -29.74 -22.20 4.11
N GLY A 23 -29.89 -22.38 2.79
CA GLY A 23 -30.30 -23.66 2.22
C GLY A 23 -29.29 -24.78 2.48
N VAL A 24 -28.01 -24.49 2.32
CA VAL A 24 -26.92 -25.44 2.56
C VAL A 24 -26.84 -25.78 4.05
N ARG A 25 -26.93 -24.78 4.93
CA ARG A 25 -26.87 -24.98 6.38
C ARG A 25 -28.05 -25.75 6.94
N LEU A 26 -29.26 -25.57 6.38
CA LEU A 26 -30.43 -26.38 6.74
C LEU A 26 -30.27 -27.87 6.38
N GLN A 27 -29.69 -28.14 5.20
CA GLN A 27 -29.38 -29.52 4.78
C GLN A 27 -28.32 -30.17 5.67
N GLU A 28 -27.24 -29.39 5.96
CA GLU A 28 -26.15 -29.82 6.84
C GLU A 28 -26.66 -30.12 8.26
N ALA A 29 -27.50 -29.26 8.82
CA ALA A 29 -28.08 -29.43 10.13
C ALA A 29 -28.96 -30.68 10.20
N ALA A 30 -29.77 -30.94 9.17
CA ALA A 30 -30.59 -32.14 9.10
C ALA A 30 -29.75 -33.42 9.00
N ALA A 31 -28.69 -33.42 8.16
CA ALA A 31 -27.81 -34.57 7.97
C ALA A 31 -27.02 -34.91 9.23
N ASN A 32 -26.52 -33.90 9.94
CA ASN A 32 -25.68 -34.06 11.12
C ASN A 32 -26.46 -34.02 12.46
N ARG A 33 -27.79 -33.85 12.41
CA ARG A 33 -28.67 -33.78 13.59
C ARG A 33 -28.21 -32.66 14.56
N LEU A 34 -27.83 -31.48 14.03
CA LEU A 34 -27.38 -30.38 14.84
C LEU A 34 -28.48 -29.85 15.76
N GLY A 35 -28.11 -29.48 16.97
CA GLY A 35 -29.00 -28.79 17.88
C GLY A 35 -29.35 -27.39 17.37
N HIS A 36 -30.45 -26.80 17.85
CA HIS A 36 -30.90 -25.49 17.40
C HIS A 36 -29.85 -24.37 17.68
N ALA A 37 -29.15 -24.45 18.81
CA ALA A 37 -28.11 -23.50 19.19
C ALA A 37 -26.90 -23.60 18.26
N GLU A 38 -26.45 -24.81 17.96
CA GLU A 38 -25.32 -25.09 17.04
C GLU A 38 -25.64 -24.57 15.63
N PHE A 39 -26.87 -24.82 15.15
CA PHE A 39 -27.31 -24.29 13.86
C PHE A 39 -27.30 -22.78 13.82
N LEU A 40 -27.81 -22.10 14.87
CA LEU A 40 -27.82 -20.65 14.95
C LEU A 40 -26.41 -20.09 14.99
N GLU A 41 -25.50 -20.71 15.75
CA GLU A 41 -24.11 -20.29 15.82
C GLU A 41 -23.43 -20.34 14.44
N LEU A 42 -23.59 -21.45 13.72
CA LEU A 42 -23.02 -21.61 12.38
C LEU A 42 -23.53 -20.55 11.40
N ILE A 43 -24.83 -20.33 11.37
CA ILE A 43 -25.42 -19.40 10.39
C ILE A 43 -25.11 -17.93 10.74
N LEU A 44 -25.03 -17.59 12.02
CA LEU A 44 -24.57 -16.26 12.48
C LEU A 44 -23.10 -16.03 12.15
N GLN A 45 -22.26 -17.09 12.27
CA GLN A 45 -20.86 -16.99 11.89
C GLN A 45 -20.71 -16.73 10.39
N ASP A 46 -21.54 -17.34 9.54
CA ASP A 46 -21.56 -17.06 8.10
C ASP A 46 -21.84 -15.58 7.80
N GLU A 47 -22.79 -14.96 8.51
CA GLU A 47 -23.06 -13.52 8.38
C GLU A 47 -21.86 -12.66 8.81
N ILE A 48 -21.25 -13.01 9.94
CA ILE A 48 -20.06 -12.31 10.44
C ILE A 48 -18.93 -12.38 9.40
N ASN A 49 -18.67 -13.55 8.86
CA ASN A 49 -17.64 -13.78 7.85
C ASN A 49 -17.88 -12.94 6.58
N VAL A 50 -19.12 -12.93 6.07
CA VAL A 50 -19.48 -12.13 4.89
C VAL A 50 -19.36 -10.63 5.17
N ARG A 51 -19.73 -10.17 6.36
CA ARG A 51 -19.55 -8.75 6.74
C ARG A 51 -18.09 -8.37 6.84
N GLN A 52 -17.27 -9.20 7.47
CA GLN A 52 -15.83 -8.98 7.57
C GLN A 52 -15.18 -8.93 6.19
N GLN A 53 -15.51 -9.88 5.32
CA GLN A 53 -15.01 -9.93 3.95
C GLN A 53 -15.35 -8.65 3.19
N ARG A 54 -16.60 -8.21 3.19
CA ARG A 54 -17.04 -6.98 2.53
C ARG A 54 -16.40 -5.72 3.13
N GLN A 55 -16.17 -5.73 4.44
CA GLN A 55 -15.49 -4.61 5.10
C GLN A 55 -14.02 -4.53 4.66
N MET A 56 -13.34 -5.67 4.61
CA MET A 56 -11.96 -5.77 4.11
C MET A 56 -11.86 -5.30 2.66
N GLU A 57 -12.75 -5.76 1.77
CA GLU A 57 -12.80 -5.33 0.37
C GLU A 57 -13.00 -3.83 0.23
N ARG A 58 -13.96 -3.26 0.97
CA ARG A 58 -14.20 -1.80 0.98
C ARG A 58 -12.99 -1.01 1.47
N ARG A 59 -12.30 -1.48 2.52
CA ARG A 59 -11.10 -0.83 3.05
C ARG A 59 -9.92 -0.95 2.08
N THR A 60 -9.75 -2.12 1.46
CA THR A 60 -8.70 -2.33 0.44
C THR A 60 -8.91 -1.40 -0.75
N LYS A 61 -10.16 -1.26 -1.22
CA LYS A 61 -10.50 -0.30 -2.28
C LYS A 61 -10.26 1.15 -1.84
N ALA A 62 -10.62 1.50 -0.60
CA ALA A 62 -10.45 2.85 -0.07
C ALA A 62 -8.99 3.22 0.20
N ALA A 63 -8.13 2.24 0.44
CA ALA A 63 -6.69 2.44 0.63
C ALA A 63 -6.00 2.93 -0.66
N ASP A 64 -6.57 2.64 -1.82
CA ASP A 64 -6.12 3.11 -3.14
C ASP A 64 -4.69 2.67 -3.47
N PHE A 65 -4.36 1.40 -3.20
CA PHE A 65 -3.09 0.81 -3.59
C PHE A 65 -2.93 0.77 -5.11
N HIS A 66 -1.75 1.11 -5.63
CA HIS A 66 -1.47 0.99 -7.07
C HIS A 66 -1.53 -0.46 -7.55
N THR A 67 -0.97 -1.37 -6.75
CA THR A 67 -0.99 -2.80 -7.02
C THR A 67 -1.00 -3.52 -5.68
N LEU A 68 -1.99 -4.38 -5.47
CA LEU A 68 -2.01 -5.20 -4.27
C LEU A 68 -0.93 -6.27 -4.38
N LYS A 69 0.07 -6.19 -3.50
CA LYS A 69 1.18 -7.16 -3.41
C LYS A 69 1.28 -7.62 -1.96
N PRO A 70 0.79 -8.83 -1.64
CA PRO A 70 0.90 -9.38 -0.29
C PRO A 70 2.35 -9.73 0.07
N LEU A 71 2.61 -9.94 1.37
CA LEU A 71 3.95 -10.30 1.86
C LEU A 71 4.42 -11.66 1.36
N GLU A 72 3.48 -12.55 1.07
CA GLU A 72 3.73 -13.89 0.54
C GLU A 72 4.42 -13.86 -0.82
N ASP A 73 4.14 -12.84 -1.62
CA ASP A 73 4.71 -12.67 -2.97
C ASP A 73 6.10 -12.00 -2.94
N PHE A 74 6.62 -11.64 -1.76
CA PHE A 74 7.93 -10.98 -1.65
C PHE A 74 9.07 -11.99 -1.74
N ASP A 75 9.98 -11.82 -2.70
CA ASP A 75 11.17 -12.65 -2.84
C ASP A 75 12.23 -12.28 -1.80
N TRP A 76 12.17 -12.94 -0.65
CA TRP A 76 13.11 -12.74 0.47
C TRP A 76 14.56 -13.12 0.14
N SER A 77 14.78 -13.97 -0.87
CA SER A 77 16.09 -14.45 -1.24
C SER A 77 16.85 -13.43 -2.11
N PHE A 78 16.10 -12.56 -2.80
CA PHE A 78 16.69 -11.59 -3.74
C PHE A 78 17.48 -10.50 -3.04
N ASN A 79 17.00 -10.03 -1.89
CA ASN A 79 17.60 -8.91 -1.17
C ASN A 79 17.87 -9.25 0.30
N PRO A 80 19.07 -9.77 0.62
CA PRO A 80 19.43 -10.15 1.99
C PRO A 80 19.47 -9.00 3.00
N SER A 81 19.50 -7.73 2.53
CA SER A 81 19.45 -6.58 3.44
C SER A 81 18.08 -6.37 4.07
N VAL A 82 17.04 -7.04 3.56
CA VAL A 82 15.69 -6.99 4.14
C VAL A 82 15.56 -8.08 5.21
N HIS A 83 15.51 -7.66 6.47
CA HIS A 83 15.34 -8.59 7.59
C HIS A 83 13.88 -9.01 7.72
N LYS A 84 13.58 -10.26 7.31
CA LYS A 84 12.22 -10.82 7.31
C LYS A 84 11.51 -10.62 8.65
N LYS A 85 12.21 -10.86 9.79
CA LYS A 85 11.65 -10.70 11.13
C LYS A 85 11.14 -9.29 11.37
N GLU A 86 11.91 -8.25 11.02
CA GLU A 86 11.51 -6.85 11.21
C GLU A 86 10.25 -6.50 10.42
N ILE A 87 10.14 -7.00 9.18
CA ILE A 87 8.96 -6.77 8.35
C ILE A 87 7.72 -7.47 8.92
N PHE A 88 7.87 -8.71 9.43
CA PHE A 88 6.75 -9.40 10.09
C PHE A 88 6.36 -8.76 11.42
N ASP A 89 7.31 -8.21 12.18
CA ASP A 89 7.02 -7.43 13.39
C ASP A 89 6.20 -6.18 13.04
N LEU A 90 6.53 -5.46 11.96
CA LEU A 90 5.72 -4.35 11.45
C LEU A 90 4.35 -4.83 10.96
N ALA A 91 4.29 -5.95 10.23
CA ALA A 91 3.05 -6.53 9.74
C ALA A 91 2.09 -6.96 10.86
N SER A 92 2.58 -7.13 12.11
CA SER A 92 1.74 -7.36 13.29
C SER A 92 0.85 -6.16 13.67
N GLY A 93 1.09 -5.00 13.09
CA GLY A 93 0.35 -3.76 13.36
C GLY A 93 0.63 -3.14 14.74
N LYS A 94 1.64 -3.62 15.47
CA LYS A 94 2.00 -3.07 16.78
C LYS A 94 2.36 -1.59 16.69
N PHE A 95 3.18 -1.20 15.69
CA PHE A 95 3.58 0.19 15.48
C PHE A 95 2.38 1.13 15.25
N ILE A 96 1.30 0.64 14.61
CA ILE A 96 0.08 1.43 14.39
C ILE A 96 -0.64 1.69 15.71
N ARG A 97 -0.71 0.71 16.60
CA ARG A 97 -1.32 0.86 17.92
C ARG A 97 -0.52 1.81 18.82
N GLU A 98 0.79 1.87 18.62
CA GLU A 98 1.73 2.72 19.37
C GLU A 98 1.92 4.10 18.73
N ALA A 99 1.20 4.42 17.65
CA ALA A 99 1.33 5.64 16.86
C ALA A 99 2.79 5.94 16.42
N LYS A 100 3.56 4.89 16.09
CA LYS A 100 4.93 4.99 15.59
C LYS A 100 4.97 5.03 14.08
N ASP A 101 6.01 5.66 13.55
CA ASP A 101 6.24 5.78 12.12
C ASP A 101 7.23 4.73 11.59
N VAL A 102 7.26 4.55 10.28
CA VAL A 102 8.23 3.68 9.60
C VAL A 102 8.79 4.40 8.37
N LEU A 103 10.09 4.34 8.21
CA LEU A 103 10.77 4.95 7.08
C LEU A 103 11.62 3.93 6.32
N PHE A 104 11.24 3.65 5.08
CA PHE A 104 12.02 2.81 4.17
C PHE A 104 12.94 3.68 3.32
N LEU A 105 14.25 3.48 3.43
CA LEU A 105 15.27 4.16 2.65
C LEU A 105 16.00 3.18 1.73
N GLY A 106 16.33 3.60 0.52
CA GLY A 106 17.16 2.80 -0.38
C GLY A 106 16.94 3.10 -1.85
N PRO A 107 17.76 2.54 -2.76
CA PRO A 107 17.69 2.82 -4.18
C PRO A 107 16.37 2.36 -4.81
N PRO A 108 16.04 2.83 -6.02
CA PRO A 108 14.86 2.37 -6.74
C PRO A 108 14.90 0.85 -7.02
N GLY A 109 13.72 0.20 -6.95
CA GLY A 109 13.57 -1.21 -7.33
C GLY A 109 13.98 -2.25 -6.26
N VAL A 110 14.38 -1.85 -5.04
CA VAL A 110 14.77 -2.80 -3.97
C VAL A 110 13.60 -3.36 -3.17
N GLY A 111 12.35 -2.99 -3.47
CA GLY A 111 11.16 -3.55 -2.84
C GLY A 111 10.47 -2.67 -1.80
N LYS A 112 10.91 -1.42 -1.55
CA LYS A 112 10.31 -0.50 -0.55
C LYS A 112 8.78 -0.35 -0.69
N THR A 113 8.33 0.01 -1.88
CA THR A 113 6.90 0.16 -2.20
C THR A 113 6.11 -1.12 -1.98
N HIS A 114 6.67 -2.28 -2.39
CA HIS A 114 6.06 -3.59 -2.16
C HIS A 114 5.87 -3.82 -0.66
N LEU A 115 6.92 -3.69 0.14
CA LEU A 115 6.86 -3.90 1.59
C LEU A 115 5.89 -2.93 2.28
N ALA A 116 5.91 -1.64 1.91
CA ALA A 116 5.01 -0.65 2.46
C ALA A 116 3.53 -0.98 2.16
N GLN A 117 3.20 -1.36 0.93
CA GLN A 117 1.84 -1.76 0.55
C GLN A 117 1.43 -3.08 1.20
N ALA A 118 2.33 -4.06 1.28
CA ALA A 118 2.07 -5.35 1.92
C ALA A 118 1.77 -5.18 3.42
N ILE A 119 2.56 -4.38 4.15
CA ILE A 119 2.28 -4.03 5.56
C ILE A 119 0.93 -3.32 5.68
N GLY A 120 0.63 -2.38 4.77
CA GLY A 120 -0.67 -1.71 4.73
C GLY A 120 -1.83 -2.69 4.51
N TYR A 121 -1.65 -3.70 3.67
CA TYR A 121 -2.67 -4.74 3.45
C TYR A 121 -2.87 -5.62 4.69
N GLU A 122 -1.79 -6.02 5.38
CA GLU A 122 -1.90 -6.72 6.67
C GLU A 122 -2.63 -5.87 7.72
N ALA A 123 -2.37 -4.56 7.75
CA ALA A 123 -3.10 -3.64 8.62
C ALA A 123 -4.61 -3.62 8.31
N ILE A 124 -5.02 -3.68 7.04
CA ILE A 124 -6.43 -3.78 6.65
C ILE A 124 -7.06 -5.08 7.15
N LYS A 125 -6.36 -6.22 7.05
CA LYS A 125 -6.82 -7.50 7.59
C LYS A 125 -7.08 -7.42 9.10
N MET A 126 -6.27 -6.62 9.82
CA MET A 126 -6.44 -6.32 11.25
C MET A 126 -7.44 -5.19 11.54
N ASN A 127 -8.23 -4.80 10.54
CA ASN A 127 -9.32 -3.84 10.70
C ASN A 127 -8.90 -2.37 10.80
N PHE A 128 -7.63 -2.00 10.51
CA PHE A 128 -7.21 -0.62 10.41
C PHE A 128 -7.69 0.05 9.13
N HIS A 129 -7.84 1.38 9.17
CA HIS A 129 -8.05 2.20 7.99
C HIS A 129 -6.68 2.64 7.44
N VAL A 130 -6.42 2.30 6.19
CA VAL A 130 -5.17 2.63 5.51
C VAL A 130 -5.45 3.55 4.33
N LEU A 131 -4.57 4.52 4.10
CA LEU A 131 -4.52 5.35 2.91
C LEU A 131 -3.13 5.27 2.30
N TYR A 132 -3.06 4.87 1.04
CA TYR A 132 -1.82 4.92 0.25
C TYR A 132 -1.86 6.11 -0.69
N ARG A 133 -0.77 6.86 -0.78
CA ARG A 133 -0.56 7.94 -1.75
C ARG A 133 0.91 8.03 -2.13
N SER A 134 1.17 8.33 -3.40
CA SER A 134 2.49 8.87 -3.72
C SER A 134 2.62 10.29 -3.17
N ILE A 135 3.85 10.75 -2.94
CA ILE A 135 4.07 12.14 -2.55
C ILE A 135 3.49 13.11 -3.59
N PHE A 136 3.48 12.73 -4.87
CA PHE A 136 2.93 13.54 -5.96
C PHE A 136 1.40 13.64 -5.88
N ASP A 137 0.72 12.56 -5.46
CA ASP A 137 -0.73 12.58 -5.28
C ASP A 137 -1.12 13.40 -4.06
N LEU A 138 -0.35 13.32 -2.97
CA LEU A 138 -0.53 14.17 -1.79
C LEU A 138 -0.46 15.65 -2.19
N VAL A 139 0.61 16.05 -2.84
CA VAL A 139 0.78 17.44 -3.29
C VAL A 139 -0.34 17.87 -4.23
N ARG A 140 -0.74 17.00 -5.16
CA ARG A 140 -1.86 17.27 -6.08
C ARG A 140 -3.18 17.45 -5.36
N ASP A 141 -3.46 16.64 -4.32
CA ASP A 141 -4.67 16.76 -3.52
C ASP A 141 -4.72 18.14 -2.84
N PHE A 142 -3.62 18.60 -2.23
CA PHE A 142 -3.54 19.91 -1.60
C PHE A 142 -3.68 21.07 -2.60
N LEU A 143 -2.96 21.02 -3.72
CA LEU A 143 -3.05 22.07 -4.76
C LEU A 143 -4.46 22.21 -5.34
N LYS A 144 -5.18 21.09 -5.50
CA LYS A 144 -6.59 21.14 -5.96
C LYS A 144 -7.49 21.83 -4.95
N ASP A 145 -7.37 21.49 -3.67
CA ASP A 145 -8.26 22.03 -2.65
C ASP A 145 -7.89 23.48 -2.30
N GLU A 146 -6.63 23.90 -2.46
CA GLU A 146 -6.22 25.29 -2.33
C GLU A 146 -6.95 26.16 -3.36
N ALA A 147 -7.05 25.72 -4.61
CA ALA A 147 -7.78 26.41 -5.66
C ALA A 147 -9.28 26.60 -5.36
N PHE A 148 -9.87 25.76 -4.48
CA PHE A 148 -11.26 25.81 -4.09
C PHE A 148 -11.51 26.25 -2.64
N ASN A 149 -10.47 26.73 -1.92
CA ASN A 149 -10.53 27.05 -0.48
C ASN A 149 -11.05 25.90 0.41
N GLN A 150 -10.73 24.64 0.05
CA GLN A 150 -11.17 23.43 0.77
C GLN A 150 -10.03 22.67 1.45
N GLN A 151 -8.93 23.33 1.81
CA GLN A 151 -7.74 22.70 2.40
C GLN A 151 -8.05 21.80 3.60
N GLU A 152 -8.99 22.20 4.45
CA GLU A 152 -9.36 21.40 5.63
C GLU A 152 -9.95 20.02 5.27
N ARG A 153 -10.58 19.89 4.11
CA ARG A 153 -11.08 18.61 3.60
C ARG A 153 -9.94 17.67 3.24
N THR A 154 -8.93 18.16 2.54
CA THR A 154 -7.73 17.38 2.21
C THR A 154 -6.97 16.99 3.45
N VAL A 155 -6.76 17.91 4.39
CA VAL A 155 -6.12 17.59 5.67
C VAL A 155 -6.88 16.47 6.38
N ARG A 156 -8.19 16.54 6.52
CA ARG A 156 -9.01 15.47 7.13
C ARG A 156 -8.85 14.12 6.42
N LYS A 157 -8.70 14.10 5.09
CA LYS A 157 -8.45 12.88 4.31
C LYS A 157 -7.19 12.16 4.79
N TYR A 158 -6.14 12.91 5.14
CA TYR A 158 -4.87 12.37 5.63
C TYR A 158 -4.85 12.14 7.15
N LEU A 159 -5.70 12.77 7.92
CA LEU A 159 -5.75 12.60 9.38
C LEU A 159 -6.66 11.46 9.84
N LYS A 160 -7.70 11.12 9.05
CA LYS A 160 -8.67 10.08 9.42
C LYS A 160 -8.11 8.65 9.44
N PRO A 161 -7.26 8.22 8.48
CA PRO A 161 -6.72 6.87 8.46
C PRO A 161 -5.81 6.58 9.66
N ASP A 162 -5.85 5.34 10.17
CA ASP A 162 -4.96 4.87 11.21
C ASP A 162 -3.51 4.81 10.71
N LEU A 163 -3.34 4.41 9.45
CA LEU A 163 -2.05 4.36 8.75
C LEU A 163 -2.13 5.13 7.43
N VAL A 164 -1.19 6.04 7.21
CA VAL A 164 -0.95 6.66 5.90
C VAL A 164 0.38 6.17 5.35
N ILE A 165 0.39 5.74 4.09
CA ILE A 165 1.60 5.37 3.36
C ILE A 165 1.88 6.47 2.33
N ILE A 166 3.02 7.15 2.48
CA ILE A 166 3.49 8.18 1.55
C ILE A 166 4.68 7.60 0.79
N ASP A 167 4.46 7.30 -0.48
CA ASP A 167 5.43 6.58 -1.31
C ASP A 167 6.15 7.52 -2.28
N ASP A 168 7.27 7.02 -2.85
CA ASP A 168 8.02 7.65 -3.94
C ASP A 168 8.70 8.98 -3.60
N MET A 169 9.04 9.24 -2.33
CA MET A 169 9.84 10.41 -1.98
C MET A 169 11.21 10.34 -2.67
N GLY A 170 11.57 11.39 -3.38
CA GLY A 170 12.89 11.52 -4.02
C GLY A 170 12.99 11.03 -5.46
N LEU A 171 11.90 10.63 -6.12
CA LEU A 171 11.93 10.32 -7.56
C LEU A 171 12.24 11.53 -8.43
N LYS A 172 11.67 12.68 -8.10
CA LYS A 172 11.90 13.97 -8.75
C LYS A 172 11.69 15.12 -7.78
N GLN A 173 12.14 16.31 -8.16
CA GLN A 173 11.88 17.51 -7.40
C GLN A 173 10.38 17.81 -7.34
N LEU A 174 9.93 18.26 -6.18
CA LEU A 174 8.53 18.60 -5.93
C LEU A 174 8.26 20.09 -6.27
N PRO A 175 7.00 20.46 -6.57
CA PRO A 175 6.60 21.85 -6.72
C PRO A 175 6.91 22.69 -5.46
N LYS A 176 6.96 24.00 -5.60
CA LYS A 176 7.05 24.92 -4.46
C LYS A 176 5.90 24.65 -3.47
N HIS A 177 6.12 24.92 -2.19
CA HIS A 177 5.17 24.70 -1.09
C HIS A 177 4.82 23.22 -0.80
N SER A 178 5.32 22.25 -1.58
CA SER A 178 5.07 20.81 -1.30
C SER A 178 5.56 20.37 0.06
N GLY A 179 6.65 20.98 0.55
CA GLY A 179 7.19 20.73 1.89
C GLY A 179 6.21 21.15 2.98
N GLU A 180 5.53 22.29 2.82
CA GLU A 180 4.55 22.80 3.79
C GLU A 180 3.35 21.84 3.92
N TYR A 181 2.81 21.34 2.80
CA TYR A 181 1.72 20.35 2.81
C TYR A 181 2.13 19.05 3.50
N LEU A 182 3.33 18.55 3.19
CA LEU A 182 3.86 17.36 3.83
C LEU A 182 4.07 17.58 5.33
N LEU A 183 4.66 18.71 5.71
CA LEU A 183 4.88 19.09 7.10
C LEU A 183 3.56 19.16 7.87
N GLU A 184 2.52 19.77 7.31
CA GLU A 184 1.21 19.86 7.94
C GLU A 184 0.64 18.45 8.24
N VAL A 185 0.72 17.53 7.28
CA VAL A 185 0.26 16.14 7.48
C VAL A 185 1.07 15.45 8.57
N ILE A 186 2.41 15.52 8.51
CA ILE A 186 3.29 14.87 9.47
C ILE A 186 3.08 15.44 10.88
N MET A 187 3.04 16.77 11.03
CA MET A 187 2.85 17.43 12.32
C MET A 187 1.55 17.05 13.00
N ARG A 188 0.45 16.99 12.25
CA ARG A 188 -0.86 16.65 12.81
C ARG A 188 -1.03 15.16 13.09
N ARG A 189 -0.26 14.29 12.42
CA ARG A 189 -0.26 12.85 12.67
C ARG A 189 0.70 12.43 13.78
N TYR A 190 1.74 13.24 14.02
CA TYR A 190 2.78 12.98 15.00
C TYR A 190 2.18 12.58 16.36
N GLU A 191 2.64 11.45 16.94
CA GLU A 191 2.16 10.84 18.20
C GLU A 191 0.67 10.47 18.26
N ASN A 192 -0.09 10.67 17.19
CA ASN A 192 -1.52 10.35 17.15
C ASN A 192 -1.84 9.20 16.20
N ARG A 193 -1.13 9.12 15.09
CA ARG A 193 -1.37 8.18 13.99
C ARG A 193 -0.07 7.81 13.31
N SER A 194 0.00 6.61 12.75
CA SER A 194 1.21 6.11 12.11
C SER A 194 1.32 6.49 10.64
N THR A 195 2.56 6.75 10.22
CA THR A 195 2.90 7.01 8.82
C THR A 195 4.01 6.07 8.38
N ILE A 196 3.86 5.45 7.21
CA ILE A 196 4.96 4.80 6.50
C ILE A 196 5.40 5.74 5.39
N MET A 197 6.69 6.03 5.31
CA MET A 197 7.26 6.73 4.16
C MET A 197 8.30 5.88 3.45
N THR A 198 8.36 6.00 2.13
CA THR A 198 9.45 5.43 1.35
C THR A 198 10.24 6.51 0.65
N SER A 199 11.56 6.40 0.65
CA SER A 199 12.43 7.35 -0.05
C SER A 199 13.50 6.65 -0.88
N ASN A 200 13.70 7.17 -2.08
CA ASN A 200 14.77 6.78 -2.98
C ASN A 200 16.05 7.60 -2.76
N ARG A 201 15.99 8.61 -1.89
CA ARG A 201 17.08 9.51 -1.55
C ARG A 201 17.37 9.46 -0.06
N PRO A 202 18.62 9.64 0.33
CA PRO A 202 18.98 9.81 1.73
C PRO A 202 18.34 11.09 2.31
N LEU A 203 18.19 11.14 3.63
CA LEU A 203 17.50 12.24 4.32
C LEU A 203 18.17 13.59 4.11
N GLU A 204 19.47 13.61 3.98
CA GLU A 204 20.29 14.81 3.77
C GLU A 204 19.93 15.54 2.46
N GLU A 205 19.35 14.82 1.51
CA GLU A 205 18.93 15.39 0.23
C GLU A 205 17.50 15.97 0.26
N TRP A 206 16.73 15.73 1.32
CA TRP A 206 15.32 16.16 1.37
C TRP A 206 15.14 17.68 1.31
N GLY A 207 16.08 18.44 1.86
CA GLY A 207 16.08 19.91 1.73
C GLY A 207 16.09 20.38 0.28
N LYS A 208 16.88 19.70 -0.57
CA LYS A 208 16.92 19.99 -2.02
C LYS A 208 15.65 19.52 -2.74
N LEU A 209 15.09 18.37 -2.35
CA LEU A 209 13.88 17.81 -2.95
C LEU A 209 12.65 18.69 -2.72
N LEU A 210 12.52 19.21 -1.51
CA LEU A 210 11.43 20.09 -1.08
C LEU A 210 11.68 21.56 -1.45
N SER A 211 12.90 21.91 -1.89
CA SER A 211 13.36 23.30 -2.10
C SER A 211 13.22 24.17 -0.86
N ASP A 212 13.25 23.56 0.32
CA ASP A 212 13.05 24.18 1.63
C ASP A 212 13.78 23.37 2.71
N VAL A 213 14.95 23.83 3.11
CA VAL A 213 15.80 23.15 4.08
C VAL A 213 15.22 23.19 5.50
N PRO A 214 14.70 24.32 6.01
CA PRO A 214 14.04 24.36 7.31
C PRO A 214 12.86 23.39 7.42
N THR A 215 11.97 23.41 6.46
CA THR A 215 10.80 22.52 6.43
C THR A 215 11.20 21.04 6.35
N ALA A 216 12.19 20.71 5.52
CA ALA A 216 12.73 19.35 5.48
C ALA A 216 13.30 18.91 6.83
N GLY A 217 14.06 19.78 7.49
CA GLY A 217 14.59 19.53 8.83
C GLY A 217 13.47 19.24 9.86
N ALA A 218 12.40 20.02 9.85
CA ALA A 218 11.27 19.84 10.74
C ALA A 218 10.52 18.52 10.48
N ILE A 219 10.38 18.11 9.23
CA ILE A 219 9.77 16.82 8.85
C ILE A 219 10.64 15.66 9.34
N ILE A 220 11.94 15.72 9.06
CA ILE A 220 12.89 14.67 9.44
C ILE A 220 12.95 14.50 10.95
N ASP A 221 13.02 15.59 11.70
CA ASP A 221 13.05 15.56 13.17
C ASP A 221 11.83 14.81 13.74
N ARG A 222 10.62 15.13 13.27
CA ARG A 222 9.40 14.45 13.74
C ARG A 222 9.36 12.98 13.32
N LEU A 223 9.68 12.69 12.07
CA LEU A 223 9.69 11.31 11.59
C LEU A 223 10.70 10.46 12.37
N LEU A 224 11.92 10.94 12.56
CA LEU A 224 12.98 10.16 13.22
C LEU A 224 12.75 9.99 14.72
N HIS A 225 12.01 10.88 15.35
CA HIS A 225 11.78 10.81 16.80
C HIS A 225 11.12 9.47 17.22
N HIS A 226 10.19 8.96 16.44
CA HIS A 226 9.47 7.71 16.75
C HIS A 226 9.47 6.69 15.59
N ALA A 227 10.22 6.93 14.52
CA ALA A 227 10.22 6.04 13.39
C ALA A 227 11.21 4.88 13.53
N GLN A 228 10.78 3.71 13.11
CA GLN A 228 11.68 2.64 12.75
C GLN A 228 12.22 2.89 11.34
N VAL A 229 13.53 3.11 11.22
CA VAL A 229 14.20 3.33 9.93
C VAL A 229 14.72 1.99 9.40
N ILE A 230 14.28 1.63 8.19
CA ILE A 230 14.70 0.41 7.49
C ILE A 230 15.45 0.80 6.22
N ALA A 231 16.77 0.67 6.28
CA ALA A 231 17.63 0.91 5.13
C ALA A 231 17.74 -0.36 4.28
N ILE A 232 17.30 -0.29 3.03
CA ILE A 232 17.34 -1.39 2.08
C ILE A 232 18.38 -1.08 1.02
N THR A 233 19.40 -1.93 0.92
CA THR A 233 20.44 -1.86 -0.09
C THR A 233 20.29 -3.01 -1.08
N GLY A 234 20.98 -2.97 -2.21
CA GLY A 234 20.99 -4.08 -3.15
C GLY A 234 20.63 -3.67 -4.58
N LYS A 235 20.47 -4.69 -5.44
CA LYS A 235 20.15 -4.51 -6.86
C LYS A 235 18.66 -4.29 -7.07
N SER A 236 18.30 -3.67 -8.19
CA SER A 236 16.89 -3.48 -8.56
C SER A 236 16.26 -4.80 -9.04
N TYR A 237 15.16 -5.21 -8.40
CA TYR A 237 14.36 -6.37 -8.82
C TYR A 237 13.75 -6.17 -10.22
N ARG A 238 13.40 -4.95 -10.57
CA ARG A 238 12.85 -4.60 -11.90
C ARG A 238 13.81 -4.89 -13.04
N ILE A 239 15.13 -4.81 -12.79
CA ILE A 239 16.15 -5.15 -13.77
C ILE A 239 16.25 -6.67 -13.95
N LYS A 240 16.01 -7.46 -12.90
CA LYS A 240 15.97 -8.93 -12.98
C LYS A 240 14.81 -9.41 -13.88
N GLU A 241 13.66 -8.77 -13.80
CA GLU A 241 12.48 -9.12 -14.59
C GLU A 241 12.50 -8.54 -16.01
N ALA A 242 13.40 -7.60 -16.31
CA ALA A 242 13.50 -7.04 -17.65
C ALA A 242 13.94 -8.14 -18.64
N PRO A 243 13.21 -8.34 -19.76
CA PRO A 243 13.63 -9.31 -20.78
C PRO A 243 15.03 -8.93 -21.27
N VAL A 244 15.97 -9.89 -21.25
CA VAL A 244 17.31 -9.71 -21.81
C VAL A 244 17.14 -9.53 -23.32
N ILE A 245 17.20 -8.29 -23.80
CA ILE A 245 17.26 -8.01 -25.22
C ILE A 245 18.67 -8.46 -25.67
N ASN A 246 18.74 -9.65 -26.24
CA ASN A 246 19.97 -10.21 -26.80
C ASN A 246 20.55 -9.21 -27.80
N GLN A 247 21.73 -8.67 -27.50
CA GLN A 247 22.49 -7.78 -28.37
C GLN A 247 23.14 -8.51 -29.56
N GLU A 248 22.75 -9.75 -29.85
CA GLU A 248 23.36 -10.56 -30.94
C GLU A 248 22.96 -10.09 -32.35
N ASN A 249 21.95 -9.22 -32.51
CA ASN A 249 21.51 -8.77 -33.83
C ASN A 249 22.22 -7.51 -34.38
N LYS A 250 23.29 -7.01 -33.71
CA LYS A 250 24.05 -5.86 -34.24
C LYS A 250 25.32 -6.23 -35.01
N LYS A 251 25.75 -7.50 -34.96
CA LYS A 251 26.95 -7.94 -35.71
C LYS A 251 26.68 -8.43 -37.13
N SER A 252 25.46 -8.78 -37.49
CA SER A 252 25.12 -9.31 -38.82
C SER A 252 24.74 -8.25 -39.88
N ARG A 253 24.69 -6.96 -39.51
CA ARG A 253 24.38 -5.88 -40.45
C ARG A 253 25.59 -5.09 -40.99
N LYS A 254 26.82 -5.45 -40.61
CA LYS A 254 28.04 -4.77 -41.10
C LYS A 254 28.82 -5.53 -42.16
N SER A 255 28.35 -6.65 -42.67
CA SER A 255 29.04 -7.47 -43.70
C SER A 255 28.43 -7.51 -45.08
N ASN A 256 27.49 -6.62 -45.39
CA ASN A 256 26.91 -6.54 -46.78
C ASN A 256 26.90 -5.09 -47.26
N GLU A 257 28.08 -4.49 -47.46
CA GLU A 257 28.27 -3.40 -48.42
C GLU A 257 28.96 -3.97 -49.63
N PRO A 258 28.41 -3.92 -50.84
CA PRO A 258 29.09 -4.33 -52.05
C PRO A 258 30.14 -3.28 -52.42
N ALA A 259 31.39 -3.74 -52.63
CA ALA A 259 32.46 -2.95 -53.20
C ALA A 259 32.09 -2.53 -54.62
N THR A 260 31.84 -1.25 -54.86
CA THR A 260 31.81 -0.69 -56.19
C THR A 260 33.20 -0.42 -56.67
N ALA A 261 33.59 -1.23 -57.68
CA ALA A 261 34.85 -1.09 -58.40
C ALA A 261 34.86 0.23 -59.18
N GLY A 262 35.91 1.01 -59.01
CA GLY A 262 36.28 2.07 -59.92
C GLY A 262 36.86 1.50 -61.19
N ALA A 263 36.44 2.07 -62.32
CA ALA A 263 37.14 1.95 -63.57
C ALA A 263 37.28 3.32 -64.20
N ALA A 264 38.50 3.56 -64.54
CA ALA A 264 39.06 4.73 -65.19
C ALA A 264 38.41 5.08 -66.52
N SER A 265 38.37 6.30 -66.85
CA SER A 265 38.97 6.96 -68.04
C SER A 265 38.78 8.45 -67.95
#